data_6ef09595e74fbe6e4927f738d243f2d4
#
_entry.id   6ef09595e74fbe6e4927f738d243f2d4
#
_cell.length_a   1.000
_cell.length_b   1.000
_cell.length_c   1.000
_cell.angle_alpha   90.00
_cell.angle_beta   90.00
_cell.angle_gamma   90.00
#
_symmetry.space_group_name_H-M   'P 1'
#
loop_
_entity.id
_entity.type
_entity.pdbx_description
1 polymer ?
#
loop_
_entity_poly.entity_id
_entity_poly.type
_entity_poly.pdbx_seq_one_letter_code
_entity_poly.pdbx_strand_id
1 'polypeptide(L)'
;MYTFGYGVARKEILEDLKQLDEPKKLIVKPIVAGWIEKSTDFFTKAEKIAYLIKSKDGDSYYFCDWFVRDGILTQEQGEELLAWATRQSYETLLSLYNGYEVEKEPLYEVIIGDLYLIKKFNNRNDFYFDTSRSLCAWEKSAYQLTEAEIKAIDERYWPFAVPVEEGLEQEEA
;
A
#
# COMPACT_ATOMS: atom_id res chain seq x y z
N MET A 1 29.95 29.78 35.49
CA MET A 1 29.88 28.32 35.38
C MET A 1 28.51 27.84 34.93
N TYR A 2 28.07 28.31 33.73
CA TYR A 2 26.73 28.00 33.15
C TYR A 2 26.82 27.28 31.80
N THR A 3 27.86 26.46 31.57
CA THR A 3 28.11 25.80 30.29
C THR A 3 27.36 24.47 30.11
N PHE A 4 26.79 23.89 31.18
CA PHE A 4 26.08 22.60 31.09
C PHE A 4 24.66 22.69 30.55
N GLY A 5 23.94 23.78 30.79
CA GLY A 5 22.56 23.94 30.32
C GLY A 5 22.45 24.21 28.83
N TYR A 6 23.40 24.90 28.22
CA TYR A 6 23.37 25.24 26.80
C TYR A 6 23.66 24.03 25.88
N GLY A 7 24.45 23.08 26.31
CA GLY A 7 24.79 21.88 25.53
C GLY A 7 23.63 20.92 25.39
N VAL A 8 22.86 20.74 26.46
CA VAL A 8 21.69 19.83 26.46
C VAL A 8 20.53 20.44 25.67
N ALA A 9 20.20 21.71 25.93
CA ALA A 9 19.13 22.40 25.19
C ALA A 9 19.42 22.48 23.68
N ARG A 10 20.66 22.68 23.27
CA ARG A 10 21.07 22.70 21.86
C ARG A 10 20.96 21.34 21.22
N LYS A 11 21.22 20.27 21.94
CA LYS A 11 21.12 18.89 21.45
C LYS A 11 19.66 18.49 21.26
N GLU A 12 18.81 18.83 22.21
CA GLU A 12 17.34 18.62 22.11
C GLU A 12 16.73 19.40 20.94
N ILE A 13 17.08 20.68 20.79
CA ILE A 13 16.61 21.50 19.66
C ILE A 13 17.08 20.93 18.31
N LEU A 14 18.31 20.41 18.22
CA LEU A 14 18.80 19.78 16.99
C LEU A 14 18.12 18.45 16.69
N GLU A 15 17.74 17.68 17.71
CA GLU A 15 16.96 16.44 17.53
C GLU A 15 15.52 16.76 17.13
N ASP A 16 14.90 17.75 17.74
CA ASP A 16 13.56 18.23 17.36
C ASP A 16 13.54 18.81 15.94
N LEU A 17 14.55 19.56 15.55
CA LEU A 17 14.71 20.07 14.18
C LEU A 17 14.92 18.94 13.16
N LYS A 18 15.64 17.88 13.51
CA LYS A 18 15.80 16.71 12.64
C LYS A 18 14.48 15.97 12.47
N GLN A 19 13.65 15.90 13.51
CA GLN A 19 12.32 15.29 13.40
C GLN A 19 11.36 16.15 12.57
N LEU A 20 11.56 17.48 12.56
CA LEU A 20 10.77 18.40 11.71
C LEU A 20 11.25 18.42 10.26
N ASP A 21 12.54 18.14 10.02
CA ASP A 21 13.15 18.14 8.68
C ASP A 21 12.99 16.82 7.90
N GLU A 22 12.56 15.75 8.55
CA GLU A 22 12.15 14.56 7.81
C GLU A 22 10.75 14.80 7.24
N PRO A 23 10.61 15.05 5.92
CA PRO A 23 9.30 15.21 5.33
C PRO A 23 8.51 13.93 5.55
N LYS A 24 7.41 14.06 6.27
CA LYS A 24 6.50 12.96 6.53
C LYS A 24 6.02 12.43 5.19
N LYS A 25 6.50 11.26 4.80
CA LYS A 25 6.13 10.65 3.54
C LYS A 25 4.63 10.43 3.49
N LEU A 26 4.02 10.77 2.37
CA LEU A 26 2.61 10.54 2.13
C LEU A 26 2.34 9.03 2.05
N ILE A 27 1.33 8.57 2.77
CA ILE A 27 0.83 7.21 2.65
C ILE A 27 -0.22 7.18 1.55
N VAL A 28 -0.01 6.36 0.53
CA VAL A 28 -0.91 6.22 -0.62
C VAL A 28 -1.51 4.84 -0.71
N LYS A 29 -2.69 4.73 -1.30
CA LYS A 29 -3.32 3.45 -1.59
C LYS A 29 -2.49 2.63 -2.58
N PRO A 30 -2.54 1.28 -2.54
CA PRO A 30 -1.83 0.41 -3.46
C PRO A 30 -2.10 0.73 -4.93
N ILE A 31 -3.32 1.12 -5.29
CA ILE A 31 -3.68 1.48 -6.67
C ILE A 31 -2.93 2.71 -7.17
N VAL A 32 -2.71 3.71 -6.29
CA VAL A 32 -1.96 4.93 -6.61
C VAL A 32 -0.49 4.62 -6.82
N ALA A 33 0.10 3.83 -5.91
CA ALA A 33 1.47 3.35 -6.06
C ALA A 33 1.62 2.50 -7.32
N GLY A 34 0.68 1.61 -7.59
CA GLY A 34 0.63 0.80 -8.80
C GLY A 34 0.59 1.63 -10.08
N TRP A 35 -0.17 2.73 -10.09
CA TRP A 35 -0.17 3.67 -11.22
C TRP A 35 1.19 4.33 -11.41
N ILE A 36 1.77 4.87 -10.36
CA ILE A 36 3.05 5.60 -10.44
C ILE A 36 4.20 4.67 -10.83
N GLU A 37 4.23 3.44 -10.28
CA GLU A 37 5.28 2.44 -10.51
C GLU A 37 5.05 1.59 -11.76
N LYS A 38 3.88 1.63 -12.37
CA LYS A 38 3.56 0.85 -13.57
C LYS A 38 4.60 1.12 -14.65
N SER A 39 5.28 0.07 -15.08
CA SER A 39 6.20 0.16 -16.23
C SER A 39 5.37 0.41 -17.49
N THR A 40 5.48 1.61 -18.02
CA THR A 40 4.91 1.97 -19.32
C THR A 40 6.03 2.62 -20.14
N ASP A 41 6.13 2.27 -21.40
CA ASP A 41 7.11 2.88 -22.31
C ASP A 41 6.75 4.34 -22.66
N PHE A 42 5.57 4.79 -22.24
CA PHE A 42 5.01 6.09 -22.65
C PHE A 42 5.15 7.18 -21.62
N PHE A 43 5.21 6.85 -20.32
CA PHE A 43 5.17 7.86 -19.25
C PHE A 43 6.24 7.61 -18.18
N THR A 44 6.93 8.68 -17.82
CA THR A 44 7.79 8.68 -16.62
C THR A 44 6.96 8.76 -15.34
N LYS A 45 7.57 8.46 -14.20
CA LYS A 45 6.93 8.63 -12.88
C LYS A 45 6.42 10.06 -12.66
N ALA A 46 7.23 11.06 -13.06
CA ALA A 46 6.86 12.46 -12.94
C ALA A 46 5.61 12.81 -13.77
N GLU A 47 5.51 12.29 -14.99
CA GLU A 47 4.33 12.50 -15.85
C GLU A 47 3.08 11.84 -15.27
N LYS A 48 3.21 10.64 -14.70
CA LYS A 48 2.10 9.96 -14.04
C LYS A 48 1.56 10.73 -12.84
N ILE A 49 2.44 11.32 -12.04
CA ILE A 49 2.07 12.22 -10.95
C ILE A 49 1.41 13.50 -11.51
N ALA A 50 1.92 14.05 -12.61
CA ALA A 50 1.33 15.21 -13.26
C ALA A 50 -0.11 14.95 -13.74
N TYR A 51 -0.42 13.75 -14.21
CA TYR A 51 -1.80 13.39 -14.58
C TYR A 51 -2.73 13.31 -13.37
N LEU A 52 -2.25 12.87 -12.21
CA LEU A 52 -3.03 12.94 -10.95
C LEU A 52 -3.34 14.39 -10.58
N ILE A 53 -2.36 15.28 -10.71
CA ILE A 53 -2.52 16.71 -10.44
C ILE A 53 -3.53 17.36 -11.42
N LYS A 54 -3.43 17.06 -12.70
CA LYS A 54 -4.37 17.54 -13.72
C LYS A 54 -5.80 17.10 -13.50
N SER A 55 -5.98 15.93 -12.89
CA SER A 55 -7.31 15.34 -12.63
C SER A 55 -7.91 15.76 -11.28
N LYS A 56 -7.17 16.52 -10.46
CA LYS A 56 -7.63 16.92 -9.13
C LYS A 56 -8.96 17.66 -9.12
N ASP A 57 -9.18 18.52 -10.08
CA ASP A 57 -10.41 19.34 -10.18
C ASP A 57 -11.60 18.58 -10.80
N GLY A 58 -11.46 17.26 -11.01
CA GLY A 58 -12.51 16.38 -11.52
C GLY A 58 -12.46 16.15 -13.02
N ASP A 59 -11.37 16.52 -13.70
CA ASP A 59 -11.17 16.19 -15.10
C ASP A 59 -11.01 14.67 -15.28
N SER A 60 -12.04 14.05 -15.84
CA SER A 60 -12.12 12.60 -16.05
C SER A 60 -11.46 12.12 -17.34
N TYR A 61 -11.03 13.04 -18.21
CA TYR A 61 -10.54 12.70 -19.54
C TYR A 61 -9.34 11.74 -19.50
N TYR A 62 -8.37 11.98 -18.63
CA TYR A 62 -7.16 11.16 -18.57
C TYR A 62 -7.44 9.75 -18.07
N PHE A 63 -8.00 9.61 -16.89
CA PHE A 63 -8.17 8.33 -16.20
C PHE A 63 -9.40 7.53 -16.63
N CYS A 64 -10.47 8.19 -17.03
CA CYS A 64 -11.73 7.50 -17.37
C CYS A 64 -12.02 7.43 -18.88
N ASP A 65 -11.27 8.13 -19.71
CA ASP A 65 -11.42 8.08 -21.17
C ASP A 65 -10.12 7.65 -21.85
N TRP A 66 -9.10 8.49 -21.88
CA TRP A 66 -7.89 8.20 -22.64
C TRP A 66 -7.19 6.92 -22.21
N PHE A 67 -6.82 6.81 -20.95
CA PHE A 67 -6.05 5.65 -20.47
C PHE A 67 -6.83 4.35 -20.49
N VAL A 68 -8.14 4.41 -20.36
CA VAL A 68 -9.04 3.26 -20.50
C VAL A 68 -9.15 2.85 -21.97
N ARG A 69 -9.36 3.80 -22.88
CA ARG A 69 -9.45 3.54 -24.30
C ARG A 69 -8.17 2.91 -24.87
N ASP A 70 -7.02 3.38 -24.43
CA ASP A 70 -5.72 2.87 -24.87
C ASP A 70 -5.27 1.60 -24.11
N GLY A 71 -6.12 1.06 -23.23
CA GLY A 71 -5.85 -0.17 -22.50
C GLY A 71 -4.79 -0.07 -21.40
N ILE A 72 -4.45 1.14 -20.98
CA ILE A 72 -3.45 1.41 -19.93
C ILE A 72 -4.05 1.11 -18.56
N LEU A 73 -5.32 1.44 -18.35
CA LEU A 73 -6.10 1.20 -17.14
C LEU A 73 -7.43 0.52 -17.48
N THR A 74 -7.99 -0.19 -16.50
CA THR A 74 -9.40 -0.57 -16.55
C THR A 74 -10.27 0.63 -16.16
N GLN A 75 -11.57 0.57 -16.52
CA GLN A 75 -12.53 1.62 -16.12
C GLN A 75 -12.56 1.81 -14.60
N GLU A 76 -12.63 0.70 -13.86
CA GLU A 76 -12.64 0.71 -12.39
C GLU A 76 -11.38 1.35 -11.80
N GLN A 77 -10.20 1.00 -12.32
CA GLN A 77 -8.93 1.60 -11.89
C GLN A 77 -8.89 3.10 -12.17
N GLY A 78 -9.36 3.52 -13.33
CA GLY A 78 -9.42 4.93 -13.69
C GLY A 78 -10.35 5.74 -12.79
N GLU A 79 -11.53 5.23 -12.49
CA GLU A 79 -12.49 5.85 -11.59
C GLU A 79 -11.96 5.95 -10.15
N GLU A 80 -11.29 4.91 -9.66
CA GLU A 80 -10.71 4.90 -8.31
C GLU A 80 -9.55 5.90 -8.19
N LEU A 81 -8.67 5.99 -9.19
CA LEU A 81 -7.58 6.96 -9.24
C LEU A 81 -8.10 8.40 -9.29
N LEU A 82 -9.11 8.66 -10.11
CA LEU A 82 -9.76 9.98 -10.19
C LEU A 82 -10.40 10.36 -8.85
N ALA A 83 -11.15 9.44 -8.24
CA ALA A 83 -11.81 9.67 -6.95
C ALA A 83 -10.78 9.94 -5.85
N TRP A 84 -9.65 9.25 -5.86
CA TRP A 84 -8.57 9.50 -4.91
C TRP A 84 -7.93 10.88 -5.14
N ALA A 85 -7.57 11.23 -6.37
CA ALA A 85 -6.91 12.49 -6.71
C ALA A 85 -7.79 13.70 -6.35
N THR A 86 -9.08 13.64 -6.60
CA THR A 86 -10.03 14.73 -6.30
C THR A 86 -10.16 15.03 -4.81
N ARG A 87 -9.91 14.04 -3.95
CA ARG A 87 -9.94 14.19 -2.48
C ARG A 87 -8.67 14.77 -1.88
N GLN A 88 -7.56 14.79 -2.64
CA GLN A 88 -6.28 15.30 -2.16
C GLN A 88 -6.17 16.82 -2.37
N SER A 89 -5.30 17.47 -1.58
CA SER A 89 -4.88 18.85 -1.87
C SER A 89 -3.80 18.87 -2.95
N TYR A 90 -3.60 20.01 -3.59
CA TYR A 90 -2.48 20.20 -4.53
C TYR A 90 -1.13 19.97 -3.86
N GLU A 91 -0.94 20.44 -2.63
CA GLU A 91 0.28 20.23 -1.84
C GLU A 91 0.54 18.75 -1.59
N THR A 92 -0.50 17.99 -1.27
CA THR A 92 -0.41 16.54 -1.09
C THR A 92 0.01 15.84 -2.39
N LEU A 93 -0.60 16.18 -3.51
CA LEU A 93 -0.24 15.61 -4.81
C LEU A 93 1.19 15.98 -5.23
N LEU A 94 1.62 17.23 -5.00
CA LEU A 94 2.99 17.67 -5.25
C LEU A 94 4.00 16.95 -4.37
N SER A 95 3.65 16.58 -3.15
CA SER A 95 4.52 15.82 -2.24
C SER A 95 4.88 14.43 -2.74
N LEU A 96 4.11 13.87 -3.68
CA LEU A 96 4.42 12.59 -4.33
C LEU A 96 5.78 12.60 -5.05
N TYR A 97 6.23 13.75 -5.55
CA TYR A 97 7.54 13.89 -6.17
C TYR A 97 8.71 13.66 -5.20
N ASN A 98 8.46 13.84 -3.90
CA ASN A 98 9.44 13.62 -2.83
C ASN A 98 9.43 12.18 -2.29
N GLY A 99 8.61 11.32 -2.84
CA GLY A 99 8.43 9.95 -2.41
C GLY A 99 7.17 9.75 -1.56
N TYR A 100 6.77 8.51 -1.43
CA TYR A 100 5.58 8.08 -0.70
C TYR A 100 5.79 6.69 -0.10
N GLU A 101 4.94 6.33 0.84
CA GLU A 101 4.82 4.98 1.38
C GLU A 101 3.49 4.39 0.93
N VAL A 102 3.47 3.08 0.69
CA VAL A 102 2.24 2.39 0.30
C VAL A 102 1.50 1.95 1.55
N GLU A 103 0.20 2.24 1.61
CA GLU A 103 -0.67 1.73 2.65
C GLU A 103 -0.60 0.20 2.64
N LYS A 104 -0.28 -0.38 3.78
CA LYS A 104 -0.30 -1.83 3.94
C LYS A 104 -1.74 -2.29 4.04
N GLU A 105 -2.16 -3.13 3.11
CA GLU A 105 -3.46 -3.79 3.24
C GLU A 105 -3.44 -4.74 4.43
N PRO A 106 -4.50 -4.74 5.26
CA PRO A 106 -4.60 -5.71 6.33
C PRO A 106 -4.64 -7.13 5.75
N LEU A 107 -3.91 -8.03 6.40
CA LEU A 107 -3.84 -9.43 6.00
C LEU A 107 -4.67 -10.28 6.95
N TYR A 108 -5.23 -11.35 6.42
CA TYR A 108 -6.10 -12.27 7.13
C TYR A 108 -5.66 -13.71 6.88
N GLU A 109 -5.88 -14.57 7.87
CA GLU A 109 -5.82 -16.02 7.70
C GLU A 109 -7.25 -16.57 7.68
N VAL A 110 -7.60 -17.40 6.71
CA VAL A 110 -8.91 -18.06 6.68
C VAL A 110 -8.78 -19.41 7.37
N ILE A 111 -9.51 -19.58 8.47
CA ILE A 111 -9.46 -20.76 9.33
C ILE A 111 -10.87 -21.35 9.43
N ILE A 112 -11.01 -22.60 8.97
CA ILE A 112 -12.27 -23.35 9.06
C ILE A 112 -12.01 -24.64 9.85
N GLY A 113 -12.37 -24.67 11.12
CA GLY A 113 -12.02 -25.77 12.03
C GLY A 113 -10.50 -25.85 12.17
N ASP A 114 -9.91 -26.97 11.78
CA ASP A 114 -8.46 -27.18 11.79
C ASP A 114 -7.79 -26.91 10.43
N LEU A 115 -8.55 -26.40 9.46
CA LEU A 115 -8.08 -26.17 8.09
C LEU A 115 -7.72 -24.71 7.88
N TYR A 116 -6.58 -24.49 7.24
CA TYR A 116 -6.08 -23.17 6.82
C TYR A 116 -6.12 -23.07 5.29
N LEU A 117 -6.60 -21.95 4.77
CA LEU A 117 -6.53 -21.64 3.35
C LEU A 117 -5.10 -21.19 3.00
N ILE A 118 -4.49 -21.86 2.03
CA ILE A 118 -3.10 -21.67 1.67
C ILE A 118 -3.00 -21.32 0.18
N LYS A 119 -2.22 -20.29 -0.14
CA LYS A 119 -1.89 -19.89 -1.50
C LYS A 119 -0.67 -20.66 -2.00
N LYS A 120 -0.81 -21.33 -3.14
CA LYS A 120 0.34 -21.91 -3.85
C LYS A 120 1.08 -20.83 -4.62
N PHE A 121 2.39 -20.74 -4.42
CA PHE A 121 3.24 -19.89 -5.23
C PHE A 121 3.55 -20.56 -6.58
N ASN A 122 2.52 -20.69 -7.41
CA ASN A 122 2.64 -21.13 -8.78
C ASN A 122 2.06 -20.06 -9.72
N ASN A 123 2.35 -20.19 -11.01
CA ASN A 123 1.88 -19.23 -12.01
C ASN A 123 0.33 -19.20 -12.18
N ARG A 124 -0.42 -20.02 -11.45
CA ARG A 124 -1.87 -20.16 -11.55
C ARG A 124 -2.65 -19.60 -10.36
N ASN A 125 -1.97 -19.10 -9.32
CA ASN A 125 -2.62 -18.65 -8.09
C ASN A 125 -3.62 -19.66 -7.51
N ASP A 126 -3.23 -20.94 -7.47
CA ASP A 126 -4.06 -21.99 -6.89
C ASP A 126 -4.07 -21.88 -5.36
N PHE A 127 -5.21 -22.23 -4.77
CA PHE A 127 -5.41 -22.28 -3.34
C PHE A 127 -5.78 -23.70 -2.90
N TYR A 128 -5.44 -24.06 -1.67
CA TYR A 128 -5.83 -25.34 -1.08
C TYR A 128 -5.99 -25.20 0.43
N PHE A 129 -6.68 -26.14 1.05
CA PHE A 129 -6.79 -26.23 2.49
C PHE A 129 -5.85 -27.29 3.03
N ASP A 130 -5.17 -26.99 4.15
CA ASP A 130 -4.31 -27.92 4.86
C ASP A 130 -4.46 -27.75 6.37
N THR A 131 -4.20 -28.81 7.13
CA THR A 131 -4.26 -28.83 8.58
C THR A 131 -2.96 -28.40 9.25
N SER A 132 -1.85 -28.37 8.52
CA SER A 132 -0.54 -28.14 9.11
C SER A 132 -0.07 -26.69 8.96
N ARG A 133 0.19 -26.06 10.10
CA ARG A 133 0.87 -24.76 10.19
C ARG A 133 2.40 -24.93 10.28
N SER A 134 2.95 -26.06 9.85
CA SER A 134 4.37 -26.40 10.01
C SER A 134 5.25 -25.90 8.85
N LEU A 135 4.97 -24.70 8.33
CA LEU A 135 5.73 -24.13 7.23
C LEU A 135 6.90 -23.28 7.73
N CYS A 136 7.99 -23.27 6.96
CA CYS A 136 9.12 -22.41 7.20
C CYS A 136 8.73 -20.92 7.16
N ALA A 137 9.52 -20.04 7.78
CA ALA A 137 9.18 -18.63 7.94
C ALA A 137 8.85 -17.90 6.60
N TRP A 138 9.49 -18.28 5.50
CA TRP A 138 9.23 -17.74 4.17
C TRP A 138 7.90 -18.23 3.55
N GLU A 139 7.35 -19.34 4.05
CA GLU A 139 6.06 -19.88 3.61
C GLU A 139 4.88 -19.34 4.42
N LYS A 140 5.12 -18.62 5.52
CA LYS A 140 4.06 -18.01 6.32
C LYS A 140 3.21 -17.03 5.52
N SER A 141 3.80 -16.37 4.54
CA SER A 141 3.07 -15.48 3.61
C SER A 141 2.01 -16.21 2.77
N ALA A 142 2.11 -17.55 2.64
CA ALA A 142 1.12 -18.35 1.94
C ALA A 142 -0.24 -18.41 2.65
N TYR A 143 -0.27 -18.16 3.97
CA TYR A 143 -1.51 -18.10 4.76
C TYR A 143 -2.10 -16.70 4.85
N GLN A 144 -1.35 -15.68 4.49
CA GLN A 144 -1.72 -14.28 4.62
C GLN A 144 -2.34 -13.79 3.32
N LEU A 145 -3.63 -13.51 3.38
CA LEU A 145 -4.44 -13.12 2.23
C LEU A 145 -5.09 -11.77 2.50
N THR A 146 -5.23 -10.97 1.47
CA THR A 146 -6.04 -9.75 1.52
C THR A 146 -7.53 -10.09 1.45
N GLU A 147 -8.38 -9.17 1.90
CA GLU A 147 -9.83 -9.31 1.77
C GLU A 147 -10.25 -9.57 0.31
N ALA A 148 -9.63 -8.84 -0.63
CA ALA A 148 -9.91 -8.99 -2.06
C ALA A 148 -9.54 -10.37 -2.58
N GLU A 149 -8.40 -10.93 -2.17
CA GLU A 149 -7.99 -12.29 -2.53
C GLU A 149 -8.96 -13.35 -1.98
N ILE A 150 -9.36 -13.23 -0.72
CA ILE A 150 -10.31 -14.16 -0.08
C ILE A 150 -11.66 -14.15 -0.81
N LYS A 151 -12.21 -12.96 -1.06
CA LYS A 151 -13.49 -12.82 -1.76
C LYS A 151 -13.43 -13.24 -3.23
N ALA A 152 -12.28 -13.07 -3.87
CA ALA A 152 -12.07 -13.53 -5.25
C ALA A 152 -12.04 -15.07 -5.35
N ILE A 153 -11.63 -15.77 -4.30
CA ILE A 153 -11.68 -17.23 -4.23
C ILE A 153 -13.11 -17.68 -4.01
N ASP A 154 -13.72 -17.23 -2.91
CA ASP A 154 -15.13 -17.46 -2.57
C ASP A 154 -15.54 -16.50 -1.44
N GLU A 155 -16.53 -15.66 -1.68
CA GLU A 155 -17.02 -14.71 -0.69
C GLU A 155 -17.49 -15.37 0.63
N ARG A 156 -17.88 -16.64 0.57
CA ARG A 156 -18.29 -17.43 1.74
C ARG A 156 -17.15 -17.68 2.74
N TYR A 157 -15.91 -17.50 2.35
CA TYR A 157 -14.76 -17.66 3.23
C TYR A 157 -14.50 -16.42 4.11
N TRP A 158 -15.02 -15.26 3.71
CA TRP A 158 -14.82 -14.03 4.47
C TRP A 158 -15.25 -14.08 5.95
N PRO A 159 -16.37 -14.71 6.35
CA PRO A 159 -16.73 -14.84 7.76
C PRO A 159 -15.73 -15.64 8.61
N PHE A 160 -14.85 -16.41 7.98
CA PHE A 160 -13.81 -17.21 8.65
C PHE A 160 -12.42 -16.53 8.62
N ALA A 161 -12.34 -15.32 8.09
CA ALA A 161 -11.11 -14.55 8.03
C ALA A 161 -10.77 -13.99 9.42
N VAL A 162 -9.57 -14.30 9.90
CA VAL A 162 -9.03 -13.80 11.16
C VAL A 162 -7.91 -12.80 10.83
N PRO A 163 -7.95 -11.56 11.34
CA PRO A 163 -6.88 -10.60 11.12
C PRO A 163 -5.54 -11.16 11.60
N VAL A 164 -4.52 -11.06 10.76
CA VAL A 164 -3.14 -11.30 11.19
C VAL A 164 -2.71 -10.03 11.92
N GLU A 165 -2.55 -10.12 13.23
CA GLU A 165 -1.86 -9.07 13.97
C GLU A 165 -0.44 -9.01 13.41
N GLU A 166 0.00 -7.83 12.97
CA GLU A 166 1.40 -7.61 12.63
C GLU A 166 2.20 -8.02 13.87
N GLY A 167 2.83 -9.19 13.78
CA GLY A 167 3.51 -9.77 14.91
C GLY A 167 4.47 -8.76 15.47
N LEU A 168 4.31 -8.45 16.74
CA LEU A 168 5.42 -7.98 17.55
C LEU A 168 6.58 -8.89 17.18
N GLU A 169 7.54 -8.36 16.42
CA GLU A 169 8.82 -8.98 16.26
C GLU A 169 9.30 -9.24 17.69
N GLN A 170 9.08 -10.44 18.18
CA GLN A 170 9.78 -10.89 19.37
C GLN A 170 11.23 -10.91 18.94
N GLU A 171 11.94 -9.84 19.27
CA GLU A 171 13.37 -9.91 19.45
C GLU A 171 13.59 -11.00 20.52
N GLU A 172 13.72 -12.23 20.05
CA GLU A 172 14.38 -13.24 20.86
C GLU A 172 15.83 -12.78 21.03
N ALA A 173 16.09 -12.22 22.16
CA ALA A 173 17.43 -11.99 22.65
C ALA A 173 18.18 -13.32 22.82
#